data_91c7c429fc4b0c3facf1c80cbb2d160d
#
_entry.id   91c7c429fc4b0c3facf1c80cbb2d160d
#
_cell.length_a   1.000
_cell.length_b   1.000
_cell.length_c   1.000
_cell.angle_alpha   90.00
_cell.angle_beta   90.00
_cell.angle_gamma   90.00
#
_symmetry.space_group_name_H-M   'P 1'
#
loop_
_entity.id
_entity.type
_entity.pdbx_description
1 polymer ?
#
loop_
_entity_poly.entity_id
_entity_poly.type
_entity_poly.pdbx_seq_one_letter_code
_entity_poly.pdbx_strand_id
1 'polypeptide(L)'
;VNFGLETKLFKGVVEFNLDAYQEIRHNIIGYRASVPAHAGIALPQLDNMGKARSRGIDFSGKIQHAFNKDLWVILNGTLTYNKVVYKEIEEAMNKPAWQRMVGKEISQKIGYISDGLFQDQAEIENAPVQAGSPQPGDIRYRDLNNDGKIDVNDVTYIGFPETPRVTYGFSGFVNYSNFEFSFAFQGSGKRSFFMDPSELSPFVDDHAMLTAIYKDHWSEDNMIRKPFWPRLSTQNLIEHSPEEDWYNKNATEVRKSTYFMRECRFLRCTSLELAYNMPKKLMERWGLQNMKFFVRANNPFLISNFKLWDVEL
;
A
#
# COMPACT_ATOMS: atom_id res chain seq x y z
N VAL A 1 10.71 24.15 -4.08
CA VAL A 1 11.02 24.90 -2.84
C VAL A 1 11.31 23.87 -1.79
N ASN A 2 12.44 24.02 -1.08
CA ASN A 2 12.82 23.20 0.05
C ASN A 2 13.17 24.11 1.23
N PHE A 3 12.76 23.69 2.42
CA PHE A 3 13.16 24.28 3.69
C PHE A 3 13.80 23.17 4.52
N GLY A 4 15.10 23.30 4.77
CA GLY A 4 15.89 22.35 5.54
C GLY A 4 16.31 22.96 6.89
N LEU A 5 16.30 22.14 7.92
CA LEU A 5 16.83 22.43 9.24
C LEU A 5 17.79 21.31 9.65
N GLU A 6 19.05 21.65 9.79
CA GLU A 6 20.09 20.76 10.33
C GLU A 6 20.50 21.25 11.71
N THR A 7 20.50 20.38 12.68
CA THR A 7 20.78 20.77 14.07
C THR A 7 21.60 19.72 14.79
N LYS A 8 22.58 20.21 15.55
CA LYS A 8 23.38 19.44 16.51
C LYS A 8 23.23 20.03 17.89
N LEU A 9 22.73 19.24 18.81
CA LEU A 9 22.46 19.65 20.19
C LEU A 9 23.34 18.89 21.17
N PHE A 10 23.52 19.45 22.37
CA PHE A 10 24.24 18.82 23.46
C PHE A 10 25.65 18.36 23.06
N LYS A 11 26.42 19.22 22.39
CA LYS A 11 27.79 18.92 21.90
C LYS A 11 27.84 17.74 20.92
N GLY A 12 26.79 17.54 20.11
CA GLY A 12 26.72 16.49 19.10
C GLY A 12 26.13 15.16 19.60
N VAL A 13 25.58 15.13 20.80
CA VAL A 13 24.85 13.94 21.31
C VAL A 13 23.57 13.68 20.49
N VAL A 14 22.88 14.74 20.10
CA VAL A 14 21.66 14.67 19.29
C VAL A 14 21.91 15.44 18.00
N GLU A 15 21.73 14.76 16.89
CA GLU A 15 21.78 15.35 15.56
C GLU A 15 20.46 15.03 14.86
N PHE A 16 19.85 16.02 14.19
CA PHE A 16 18.72 15.76 13.34
C PHE A 16 18.65 16.71 12.15
N ASN A 17 18.08 16.18 11.07
CA ASN A 17 17.79 16.93 9.86
C ASN A 17 16.28 16.82 9.59
N LEU A 18 15.68 17.93 9.25
CA LEU A 18 14.28 18.02 8.86
C LEU A 18 14.19 18.82 7.57
N ASP A 19 13.65 18.22 6.55
CA ASP A 19 13.40 18.84 5.26
C ASP A 19 11.91 18.84 4.96
N ALA A 20 11.35 20.04 4.71
CA ALA A 20 10.00 20.20 4.20
C ALA A 20 10.07 20.73 2.76
N TYR A 21 9.46 20.02 1.83
CA TYR A 21 9.60 20.34 0.43
C TYR A 21 8.30 20.39 -0.35
N GLN A 22 8.32 21.20 -1.41
CA GLN A 22 7.32 21.19 -2.45
C GLN A 22 8.01 21.23 -3.81
N GLU A 23 7.71 20.24 -4.64
CA GLU A 23 8.13 20.16 -6.03
C GLU A 23 6.92 20.24 -6.95
N ILE A 24 7.06 20.93 -8.07
CA ILE A 24 6.06 20.95 -9.14
C ILE A 24 6.76 20.42 -10.40
N ARG A 25 6.25 19.34 -10.94
CA ARG A 25 6.68 18.77 -12.22
C ARG A 25 5.74 19.22 -13.31
N HIS A 26 6.31 19.73 -14.36
CA HIS A 26 5.63 20.17 -15.57
C HIS A 26 5.90 19.21 -16.73
N ASN A 27 5.15 19.35 -17.81
CA ASN A 27 5.36 18.63 -19.06
C ASN A 27 5.29 17.09 -18.87
N ILE A 28 4.37 16.63 -18.04
CA ILE A 28 4.11 15.20 -17.88
C ILE A 28 3.34 14.74 -19.11
N ILE A 29 3.82 13.67 -19.75
CA ILE A 29 3.19 13.07 -20.92
C ILE A 29 1.80 12.53 -20.51
N GLY A 30 0.79 12.87 -21.28
CA GLY A 30 -0.58 12.40 -21.13
C GLY A 30 -1.28 12.29 -22.48
N TYR A 31 -2.38 11.57 -22.49
CA TYR A 31 -3.22 11.46 -23.68
C TYR A 31 -4.11 12.70 -23.84
N ARG A 32 -4.20 13.21 -25.08
CA ARG A 32 -5.13 14.29 -25.44
C ARG A 32 -6.57 13.78 -25.36
N ALA A 33 -7.35 14.34 -24.46
CA ALA A 33 -8.77 14.03 -24.31
C ALA A 33 -9.70 14.93 -25.14
N SER A 34 -9.17 16.06 -25.64
CA SER A 34 -9.93 17.04 -26.44
C SER A 34 -9.98 16.73 -27.94
N VAL A 35 -9.25 15.71 -28.39
CA VAL A 35 -9.28 15.32 -29.82
C VAL A 35 -10.58 14.57 -30.10
N PRO A 36 -11.50 15.14 -30.91
CA PRO A 36 -12.77 14.50 -31.15
C PRO A 36 -12.62 13.30 -32.10
N ALA A 37 -13.43 12.27 -31.91
CA ALA A 37 -13.40 11.03 -32.68
C ALA A 37 -13.54 11.26 -34.22
N HIS A 38 -14.27 12.31 -34.63
CA HIS A 38 -14.46 12.64 -36.04
C HIS A 38 -13.22 13.24 -36.70
N ALA A 39 -12.16 13.54 -35.96
CA ALA A 39 -10.88 13.98 -36.55
C ALA A 39 -10.17 12.86 -37.33
N GLY A 40 -10.67 11.62 -37.31
CA GLY A 40 -10.11 10.50 -38.07
C GLY A 40 -8.75 9.99 -37.53
N ILE A 41 -8.38 10.39 -36.32
CA ILE A 41 -7.12 9.99 -35.72
C ILE A 41 -7.36 8.65 -35.01
N ALA A 42 -6.77 7.59 -35.54
CA ALA A 42 -6.96 6.23 -35.03
C ALA A 42 -6.24 5.93 -33.70
N LEU A 43 -5.18 6.69 -33.38
CA LEU A 43 -4.39 6.47 -32.15
C LEU A 43 -4.49 7.67 -31.20
N PRO A 44 -4.62 7.45 -29.89
CA PRO A 44 -4.58 8.54 -28.91
C PRO A 44 -3.29 9.35 -29.05
N GLN A 45 -3.39 10.66 -29.16
CA GLN A 45 -2.23 11.53 -29.22
C GLN A 45 -1.65 11.77 -27.83
N LEU A 46 -0.34 11.62 -27.71
CA LEU A 46 0.43 11.97 -26.51
C LEU A 46 0.93 13.41 -26.62
N ASP A 47 0.85 14.15 -25.53
CA ASP A 47 1.40 15.51 -25.43
C ASP A 47 1.91 15.79 -24.01
N ASN A 48 2.80 16.78 -23.90
CA ASN A 48 3.44 17.20 -22.65
C ASN A 48 2.58 18.25 -21.92
N MET A 49 1.45 17.86 -21.36
CA MET A 49 0.45 18.79 -20.84
C MET A 49 0.22 18.69 -19.33
N GLY A 50 0.67 17.59 -18.72
CA GLY A 50 0.38 17.32 -17.32
C GLY A 50 1.28 18.10 -16.36
N LYS A 51 0.71 18.45 -15.20
CA LYS A 51 1.45 18.96 -14.03
C LYS A 51 1.11 18.14 -12.80
N ALA A 52 2.12 17.88 -12.00
CA ALA A 52 1.97 17.22 -10.70
C ALA A 52 2.68 18.03 -9.61
N ARG A 53 2.13 17.96 -8.41
CA ARG A 53 2.73 18.56 -7.23
C ARG A 53 3.03 17.49 -6.20
N SER A 54 4.30 17.38 -5.83
CA SER A 54 4.79 16.63 -4.68
C SER A 54 4.95 17.55 -3.48
N ARG A 55 4.49 17.11 -2.32
CA ARG A 55 4.75 17.75 -1.02
C ARG A 55 5.14 16.68 -0.02
N GLY A 56 6.19 16.96 0.73
CA GLY A 56 6.68 15.99 1.68
C GLY A 56 7.46 16.60 2.82
N ILE A 57 7.77 15.73 3.78
CA ILE A 57 8.63 15.99 4.91
C ILE A 57 9.56 14.79 5.04
N ASP A 58 10.85 15.05 5.10
CA ASP A 58 11.88 14.07 5.39
C ASP A 58 12.53 14.43 6.73
N PHE A 59 12.60 13.45 7.59
CA PHE A 59 13.24 13.56 8.89
C PHE A 59 14.28 12.46 9.05
N SER A 60 15.47 12.83 9.53
CA SER A 60 16.46 11.89 10.02
C SER A 60 17.02 12.37 11.35
N GLY A 61 17.18 11.46 12.29
CA GLY A 61 17.70 11.75 13.61
C GLY A 61 18.70 10.72 14.07
N LYS A 62 19.71 11.18 14.78
CA LYS A 62 20.73 10.36 15.43
C LYS A 62 20.93 10.82 16.86
N ILE A 63 20.97 9.87 17.77
CA ILE A 63 21.38 10.07 19.16
C ILE A 63 22.60 9.21 19.40
N GLN A 64 23.68 9.81 19.87
CA GLN A 64 24.91 9.08 20.24
C GLN A 64 25.40 9.59 21.58
N HIS A 65 25.44 8.72 22.58
CA HIS A 65 25.87 9.09 23.90
C HIS A 65 26.67 7.99 24.58
N ALA A 66 27.79 8.36 25.17
CA ALA A 66 28.56 7.52 26.06
C ALA A 66 28.27 7.92 27.52
N PHE A 67 27.55 7.08 28.25
CA PHE A 67 27.20 7.30 29.65
C PHE A 67 28.40 7.11 30.57
N ASN A 68 29.22 6.12 30.23
CA ASN A 68 30.47 5.83 30.93
C ASN A 68 31.40 5.01 30.00
N LYS A 69 32.51 4.48 30.52
CA LYS A 69 33.49 3.70 29.75
C LYS A 69 32.90 2.38 29.21
N ASP A 70 31.88 1.86 29.87
CA ASP A 70 31.35 0.53 29.60
C ASP A 70 29.98 0.60 28.88
N LEU A 71 29.29 1.74 28.94
CA LEU A 71 27.94 1.93 28.35
C LEU A 71 27.93 3.07 27.36
N TRP A 72 27.64 2.76 26.10
CA TRP A 72 27.36 3.75 25.07
C TRP A 72 26.27 3.27 24.12
N VAL A 73 25.54 4.22 23.55
CA VAL A 73 24.33 3.98 22.78
C VAL A 73 24.35 4.84 21.52
N ILE A 74 23.94 4.24 20.40
CA ILE A 74 23.59 4.93 19.17
C ILE A 74 22.17 4.55 18.80
N LEU A 75 21.32 5.55 18.54
CA LEU A 75 19.99 5.38 18.00
C LEU A 75 19.87 6.21 16.72
N ASN A 76 19.30 5.65 15.68
CA ASN A 76 19.00 6.35 14.43
C ASN A 76 17.52 6.18 14.10
N GLY A 77 16.93 7.22 13.55
CA GLY A 77 15.55 7.20 13.09
C GLY A 77 15.41 7.99 11.79
N THR A 78 14.58 7.47 10.88
CA THR A 78 14.22 8.14 9.64
C THR A 78 12.71 8.09 9.45
N LEU A 79 12.14 9.14 8.89
CA LEU A 79 10.72 9.24 8.53
C LEU A 79 10.59 10.07 7.27
N THR A 80 9.96 9.50 6.25
CA THR A 80 9.57 10.20 5.04
C THR A 80 8.05 10.20 4.94
N TYR A 81 7.47 11.36 4.71
CA TYR A 81 6.07 11.52 4.30
C TYR A 81 6.03 12.24 2.96
N ASN A 82 5.40 11.65 1.95
CA ASN A 82 5.26 12.28 0.64
C ASN A 82 3.83 12.08 0.10
N LYS A 83 3.29 13.14 -0.53
CA LYS A 83 2.02 13.10 -1.24
C LYS A 83 2.17 13.79 -2.60
N VAL A 84 1.92 13.03 -3.68
CA VAL A 84 2.01 13.49 -5.06
C VAL A 84 0.63 13.52 -5.69
N VAL A 85 0.18 14.69 -6.15
CA VAL A 85 -1.15 14.86 -6.75
C VAL A 85 -1.08 15.50 -8.12
N TYR A 86 -2.00 15.12 -9.00
CA TYR A 86 -2.20 15.82 -10.26
C TYR A 86 -2.70 17.24 -10.02
N LYS A 87 -2.10 18.22 -10.67
CA LYS A 87 -2.52 19.63 -10.65
C LYS A 87 -3.22 20.04 -11.92
N GLU A 88 -2.71 19.61 -13.02
CA GLU A 88 -3.26 19.86 -14.35
C GLU A 88 -3.07 18.59 -15.18
N ILE A 89 -4.10 18.21 -15.88
CA ILE A 89 -4.11 17.15 -16.90
C ILE A 89 -5.34 17.39 -17.75
N GLU A 90 -5.26 17.05 -19.03
CA GLU A 90 -6.42 17.15 -19.91
C GLU A 90 -7.37 15.99 -19.63
N GLU A 91 -8.63 16.30 -19.41
CA GLU A 91 -9.68 15.32 -19.12
C GLU A 91 -10.91 15.62 -19.97
N ALA A 92 -11.68 14.59 -20.30
CA ALA A 92 -12.93 14.75 -21.00
C ALA A 92 -13.90 15.67 -20.21
N MET A 93 -14.56 16.61 -20.89
CA MET A 93 -15.43 17.61 -20.27
C MET A 93 -16.62 16.99 -19.53
N ASN A 94 -17.14 15.87 -20.02
CA ASN A 94 -18.28 15.15 -19.45
C ASN A 94 -17.94 14.22 -18.29
N LYS A 95 -16.67 14.18 -17.85
CA LYS A 95 -16.22 13.28 -16.78
C LYS A 95 -16.80 13.70 -15.43
N PRO A 96 -17.45 12.80 -14.70
CA PRO A 96 -17.98 13.08 -13.37
C PRO A 96 -16.91 13.63 -12.42
N ALA A 97 -17.30 14.46 -11.45
CA ALA A 97 -16.36 15.10 -10.54
C ALA A 97 -15.52 14.10 -9.71
N TRP A 98 -16.11 12.97 -9.32
CA TRP A 98 -15.43 11.93 -8.53
C TRP A 98 -14.43 11.11 -9.35
N GLN A 99 -14.53 11.14 -10.69
CA GLN A 99 -13.59 10.48 -11.60
C GLN A 99 -12.46 11.38 -12.08
N ARG A 100 -12.50 12.67 -11.77
CA ARG A 100 -11.45 13.60 -12.21
C ARG A 100 -10.12 13.30 -11.53
N MET A 101 -9.04 13.32 -12.33
CA MET A 101 -7.67 13.08 -11.87
C MET A 101 -7.09 14.26 -11.10
N VAL A 102 -7.49 15.49 -11.46
CA VAL A 102 -6.98 16.71 -10.80
C VAL A 102 -7.31 16.65 -9.31
N GLY A 103 -6.29 16.82 -8.47
CA GLY A 103 -6.39 16.69 -7.01
C GLY A 103 -6.25 15.27 -6.46
N LYS A 104 -6.31 14.24 -7.31
CA LYS A 104 -6.07 12.84 -6.93
C LYS A 104 -4.59 12.51 -6.95
N GLU A 105 -4.22 11.44 -6.24
CA GLU A 105 -2.82 11.05 -6.17
C GLU A 105 -2.40 10.24 -7.39
N ILE A 106 -1.15 10.42 -7.79
CA ILE A 106 -0.54 9.58 -8.81
C ILE A 106 -0.49 8.14 -8.30
N SER A 107 -0.73 7.15 -9.18
CA SER A 107 -0.82 5.72 -8.87
C SER A 107 -1.93 5.29 -7.89
N GLN A 108 -2.87 6.18 -7.57
CA GLN A 108 -4.09 5.77 -6.89
C GLN A 108 -4.99 5.00 -7.87
N LYS A 109 -5.50 3.86 -7.44
CA LYS A 109 -6.34 3.01 -8.31
C LYS A 109 -7.75 3.60 -8.45
N ILE A 110 -8.37 3.29 -9.59
CA ILE A 110 -9.78 3.58 -9.87
C ILE A 110 -10.55 2.26 -9.70
N GLY A 111 -11.76 2.33 -9.18
CA GLY A 111 -12.61 1.16 -9.01
C GLY A 111 -13.94 1.50 -8.32
N TYR A 112 -14.70 0.46 -8.06
CA TYR A 112 -16.01 0.55 -7.43
C TYR A 112 -15.92 0.60 -5.90
N ILE A 113 -16.87 1.29 -5.27
CA ILE A 113 -17.02 1.23 -3.82
C ILE A 113 -17.96 0.08 -3.48
N SER A 114 -17.49 -0.87 -2.68
CA SER A 114 -18.32 -1.95 -2.16
C SER A 114 -18.95 -1.54 -0.83
N ASP A 115 -20.26 -1.78 -0.70
CA ASP A 115 -21.02 -1.66 0.55
C ASP A 115 -21.16 -3.01 1.29
N GLY A 116 -20.35 -4.00 0.91
CA GLY A 116 -20.37 -5.36 1.45
C GLY A 116 -21.01 -6.33 0.47
N LEU A 117 -21.62 -7.39 0.99
CA LEU A 117 -22.28 -8.42 0.21
C LEU A 117 -23.81 -8.32 0.35
N PHE A 118 -24.52 -8.70 -0.69
CA PHE A 118 -25.96 -8.96 -0.60
C PHE A 118 -26.24 -10.09 0.38
N GLN A 119 -27.19 -9.91 1.28
CA GLN A 119 -27.52 -10.91 2.28
C GLN A 119 -28.66 -11.81 1.83
N ASP A 120 -29.61 -11.27 1.09
CA ASP A 120 -30.78 -11.99 0.61
C ASP A 120 -31.27 -11.43 -0.74
N GLN A 121 -32.28 -12.08 -1.30
CA GLN A 121 -32.88 -11.70 -2.56
C GLN A 121 -33.63 -10.37 -2.49
N ALA A 122 -34.19 -10.02 -1.33
CA ALA A 122 -34.90 -8.75 -1.16
C ALA A 122 -33.94 -7.55 -1.21
N GLU A 123 -32.71 -7.68 -0.71
CA GLU A 123 -31.69 -6.65 -0.88
C GLU A 123 -31.32 -6.43 -2.35
N ILE A 124 -31.26 -7.51 -3.15
CA ILE A 124 -30.95 -7.43 -4.58
C ILE A 124 -32.06 -6.70 -5.34
N GLU A 125 -33.32 -7.05 -5.07
CA GLU A 125 -34.48 -6.45 -5.74
C GLU A 125 -34.64 -4.95 -5.44
N ASN A 126 -34.15 -4.49 -4.28
CA ASN A 126 -34.22 -3.09 -3.86
C ASN A 126 -32.90 -2.33 -4.14
N ALA A 127 -31.87 -2.97 -4.70
CA ALA A 127 -30.61 -2.34 -5.03
C ALA A 127 -30.59 -1.76 -6.45
N PRO A 128 -29.64 -0.86 -6.76
CA PRO A 128 -29.34 -0.49 -8.14
C PRO A 128 -29.00 -1.73 -8.98
N VAL A 129 -29.41 -1.72 -10.23
CA VAL A 129 -29.20 -2.84 -11.16
C VAL A 129 -27.71 -3.03 -11.41
N GLN A 130 -27.20 -4.24 -11.13
CA GLN A 130 -25.84 -4.66 -11.44
C GLN A 130 -25.88 -5.68 -12.59
N ALA A 131 -24.85 -5.66 -13.44
CA ALA A 131 -24.65 -6.71 -14.45
C ALA A 131 -24.37 -8.07 -13.77
N GLY A 132 -24.53 -9.18 -14.53
CA GLY A 132 -24.15 -10.50 -14.08
C GLY A 132 -25.17 -11.24 -13.22
N SER A 133 -26.42 -10.75 -13.09
CA SER A 133 -27.48 -11.40 -12.32
C SER A 133 -27.03 -11.74 -10.87
N PRO A 134 -26.83 -10.74 -10.03
CA PRO A 134 -26.30 -10.93 -8.69
C PRO A 134 -27.18 -11.88 -7.84
N GLN A 135 -26.54 -12.60 -6.95
CA GLN A 135 -27.14 -13.52 -6.00
C GLN A 135 -26.73 -13.16 -4.56
N PRO A 136 -27.44 -13.65 -3.52
CA PRO A 136 -26.97 -13.52 -2.15
C PRO A 136 -25.53 -13.98 -1.99
N GLY A 137 -24.71 -13.19 -1.30
CA GLY A 137 -23.27 -13.41 -1.17
C GLY A 137 -22.39 -12.75 -2.25
N ASP A 138 -23.00 -12.13 -3.27
CA ASP A 138 -22.27 -11.34 -4.25
C ASP A 138 -21.99 -9.91 -3.74
N ILE A 139 -20.99 -9.26 -4.34
CA ILE A 139 -20.57 -7.93 -3.93
C ILE A 139 -21.64 -6.92 -4.33
N ARG A 140 -22.11 -6.15 -3.35
CA ARG A 140 -22.99 -5.00 -3.55
C ARG A 140 -22.15 -3.75 -3.78
N TYR A 141 -22.33 -3.09 -4.92
CA TYR A 141 -21.66 -1.86 -5.30
C TYR A 141 -22.53 -0.63 -5.04
N ARG A 142 -21.85 0.50 -4.85
CA ARG A 142 -22.49 1.79 -4.60
C ARG A 142 -22.74 2.53 -5.90
N ASP A 143 -23.96 2.93 -6.12
CA ASP A 143 -24.38 3.88 -7.15
C ASP A 143 -23.95 5.30 -6.71
N LEU A 144 -23.01 5.90 -7.43
CA LEU A 144 -22.45 7.21 -7.10
C LEU A 144 -23.22 8.37 -7.76
N ASN A 145 -23.85 8.10 -8.90
CA ASN A 145 -24.61 9.12 -9.63
C ASN A 145 -26.12 9.05 -9.32
N ASN A 146 -26.59 8.02 -8.61
CA ASN A 146 -27.97 7.72 -8.25
C ASN A 146 -28.90 7.59 -9.48
N ASP A 147 -28.41 6.95 -10.55
CA ASP A 147 -29.21 6.66 -11.74
C ASP A 147 -29.93 5.30 -11.68
N GLY A 148 -29.70 4.53 -10.61
CA GLY A 148 -30.30 3.22 -10.37
C GLY A 148 -29.59 2.08 -11.08
N LYS A 149 -28.41 2.31 -11.61
CA LYS A 149 -27.55 1.29 -12.24
C LYS A 149 -26.12 1.38 -11.74
N ILE A 150 -25.42 0.28 -11.77
CA ILE A 150 -23.99 0.24 -11.49
C ILE A 150 -23.25 0.06 -12.82
N ASP A 151 -22.53 1.09 -13.22
CA ASP A 151 -21.76 1.09 -14.47
C ASP A 151 -20.44 1.89 -14.35
N VAL A 152 -19.79 2.15 -15.47
CA VAL A 152 -18.52 2.90 -15.55
C VAL A 152 -18.61 4.30 -14.94
N ASN A 153 -19.80 4.87 -14.78
CA ASN A 153 -19.99 6.18 -14.14
C ASN A 153 -19.85 6.12 -12.62
N ASP A 154 -19.93 4.92 -12.01
CA ASP A 154 -19.82 4.71 -10.56
C ASP A 154 -18.38 4.39 -10.10
N VAL A 155 -17.42 4.35 -11.00
CA VAL A 155 -16.03 4.19 -10.60
C VAL A 155 -15.47 5.49 -10.02
N THR A 156 -14.61 5.36 -9.03
CA THR A 156 -13.92 6.49 -8.40
C THR A 156 -12.51 6.08 -7.94
N TYR A 157 -11.75 7.04 -7.44
CA TYR A 157 -10.44 6.74 -6.84
C TYR A 157 -10.59 6.07 -5.48
N ILE A 158 -10.01 4.89 -5.33
CA ILE A 158 -10.13 4.04 -4.15
C ILE A 158 -8.78 3.82 -3.47
N GLY A 159 -8.81 3.62 -2.16
CA GLY A 159 -7.63 3.32 -1.35
C GLY A 159 -6.57 4.43 -1.34
N PHE A 160 -5.40 4.05 -0.86
CA PHE A 160 -4.17 4.83 -0.98
C PHE A 160 -3.44 4.46 -2.28
N PRO A 161 -2.47 5.29 -2.74
CA PRO A 161 -1.61 4.89 -3.86
C PRO A 161 -0.80 3.64 -3.53
N GLU A 162 -0.31 2.95 -4.56
CA GLU A 162 0.60 1.80 -4.39
C GLU A 162 1.92 2.20 -3.76
N THR A 163 2.43 3.39 -4.11
CA THR A 163 3.61 3.96 -3.47
C THR A 163 3.24 4.45 -2.07
N PRO A 164 3.89 3.97 -1.01
CA PRO A 164 3.56 4.39 0.34
C PRO A 164 3.78 5.89 0.53
N ARG A 165 2.83 6.57 1.21
CA ARG A 165 3.00 7.96 1.62
C ARG A 165 3.96 8.11 2.79
N VAL A 166 4.05 7.09 3.62
CA VAL A 166 4.88 7.08 4.83
C VAL A 166 5.84 5.92 4.74
N THR A 167 7.13 6.21 4.88
CA THR A 167 8.16 5.21 5.13
C THR A 167 8.96 5.63 6.35
N TYR A 168 9.33 4.68 7.17
CA TYR A 168 10.08 4.93 8.37
C TYR A 168 11.03 3.79 8.70
N GLY A 169 12.11 4.15 9.37
CA GLY A 169 13.08 3.20 9.86
C GLY A 169 13.67 3.67 11.17
N PHE A 170 14.02 2.74 12.04
CA PHE A 170 14.80 3.04 13.22
C PHE A 170 15.75 1.89 13.54
N SER A 171 16.92 2.24 14.00
CA SER A 171 17.93 1.29 14.40
C SER A 171 18.64 1.73 15.66
N GLY A 172 19.18 0.78 16.37
CA GLY A 172 19.93 1.06 17.56
C GLY A 172 21.12 0.11 17.74
N PHE A 173 22.12 0.64 18.42
CA PHE A 173 23.27 -0.11 18.90
C PHE A 173 23.53 0.27 20.34
N VAL A 174 23.65 -0.72 21.19
CA VAL A 174 23.95 -0.56 22.61
C VAL A 174 25.18 -1.42 22.94
N ASN A 175 26.21 -0.80 23.44
CA ASN A 175 27.33 -1.50 24.02
C ASN A 175 27.26 -1.39 25.55
N TYR A 176 27.31 -2.53 26.23
CA TYR A 176 27.40 -2.58 27.66
C TYR A 176 28.48 -3.57 28.09
N SER A 177 29.62 -3.02 28.56
CA SER A 177 30.78 -3.80 28.94
C SER A 177 31.26 -4.68 27.76
N ASN A 178 31.11 -5.99 27.88
CA ASN A 178 31.49 -6.97 26.88
C ASN A 178 30.35 -7.35 25.93
N PHE A 179 29.14 -6.85 26.17
CA PHE A 179 27.96 -7.17 25.36
C PHE A 179 27.66 -6.05 24.37
N GLU A 180 27.30 -6.45 23.15
CA GLU A 180 26.80 -5.57 22.11
C GLU A 180 25.42 -6.03 21.68
N PHE A 181 24.47 -5.13 21.63
CA PHE A 181 23.14 -5.38 21.11
C PHE A 181 22.82 -4.41 19.98
N SER A 182 22.41 -4.94 18.85
CA SER A 182 21.93 -4.11 17.74
C SER A 182 20.58 -4.58 17.23
N PHE A 183 19.82 -3.61 16.75
CA PHE A 183 18.52 -3.85 16.11
C PHE A 183 18.28 -2.88 14.98
N ALA A 184 17.50 -3.31 14.00
CA ALA A 184 17.01 -2.45 12.94
C ALA A 184 15.57 -2.82 12.58
N PHE A 185 14.76 -1.80 12.36
CA PHE A 185 13.36 -1.89 11.97
C PHE A 185 13.09 -0.99 10.77
N GLN A 186 12.22 -1.44 9.89
CA GLN A 186 11.67 -0.63 8.80
C GLN A 186 10.18 -0.84 8.70
N GLY A 187 9.49 0.15 8.15
CA GLY A 187 8.07 0.05 7.94
C GLY A 187 7.53 1.05 6.94
N SER A 188 6.32 0.81 6.52
CA SER A 188 5.57 1.72 5.67
C SER A 188 4.10 1.77 6.04
N GLY A 189 3.42 2.82 5.59
CA GLY A 189 2.00 3.01 5.80
C GLY A 189 1.36 3.91 4.75
N LYS A 190 0.04 3.96 4.79
CA LYS A 190 -0.77 4.69 3.80
C LYS A 190 -0.44 4.24 2.36
N ARG A 191 -0.40 2.95 2.18
CA ARG A 191 -0.28 2.23 0.92
C ARG A 191 -1.44 1.27 0.81
N SER A 192 -2.03 1.14 -0.36
CA SER A 192 -2.99 0.09 -0.66
C SER A 192 -2.52 -0.75 -1.82
N PHE A 193 -2.84 -2.03 -1.79
CA PHE A 193 -2.73 -2.89 -2.94
C PHE A 193 -4.08 -3.57 -3.20
N PHE A 194 -4.24 -4.05 -4.41
CA PHE A 194 -5.42 -4.75 -4.85
C PHE A 194 -5.12 -6.25 -4.94
N MET A 195 -5.89 -7.04 -4.22
CA MET A 195 -5.87 -8.49 -4.38
C MET A 195 -6.66 -8.82 -5.63
N ASP A 196 -6.00 -9.32 -6.67
CA ASP A 196 -6.71 -9.68 -7.90
C ASP A 196 -7.58 -10.92 -7.66
N PRO A 197 -8.91 -10.79 -7.70
CA PRO A 197 -9.78 -11.93 -7.48
C PRO A 197 -9.65 -13.01 -8.56
N SER A 198 -9.20 -12.68 -9.76
CA SER A 198 -9.00 -13.69 -10.82
C SER A 198 -7.86 -14.65 -10.50
N GLU A 199 -6.82 -14.16 -9.84
CA GLU A 199 -5.68 -14.97 -9.40
C GLU A 199 -5.96 -15.76 -8.13
N LEU A 200 -7.00 -15.36 -7.37
CA LEU A 200 -7.32 -15.92 -6.07
C LEU A 200 -8.58 -16.79 -6.08
N SER A 201 -9.38 -16.74 -7.15
CA SER A 201 -10.65 -17.48 -7.24
C SER A 201 -10.40 -18.98 -7.13
N PRO A 202 -11.00 -19.66 -6.13
CA PRO A 202 -10.89 -21.09 -6.02
C PRO A 202 -11.65 -21.80 -7.17
N PHE A 203 -11.10 -22.90 -7.64
CA PHE A 203 -11.70 -23.78 -8.66
C PHE A 203 -11.80 -23.18 -10.07
N VAL A 204 -11.18 -22.04 -10.32
CA VAL A 204 -11.07 -21.41 -11.62
C VAL A 204 -9.64 -21.59 -12.11
N ASP A 205 -9.44 -21.95 -13.39
CA ASP A 205 -8.13 -22.15 -14.01
C ASP A 205 -7.20 -23.07 -13.18
N ASP A 206 -7.74 -24.16 -12.62
CA ASP A 206 -7.05 -25.15 -11.78
C ASP A 206 -6.51 -24.58 -10.45
N HIS A 207 -6.96 -23.41 -10.01
CA HIS A 207 -6.55 -22.83 -8.74
C HIS A 207 -7.10 -23.61 -7.54
N ALA A 208 -6.21 -23.91 -6.60
CA ALA A 208 -6.60 -24.46 -5.30
C ALA A 208 -7.22 -23.37 -4.41
N MET A 209 -8.07 -23.79 -3.47
CA MET A 209 -8.64 -22.88 -2.49
C MET A 209 -7.62 -22.48 -1.42
N LEU A 210 -7.44 -21.18 -1.21
CA LEU A 210 -6.66 -20.68 -0.08
C LEU A 210 -7.35 -20.98 1.25
N THR A 211 -6.57 -21.35 2.27
CA THR A 211 -7.11 -21.59 3.63
C THR A 211 -7.86 -20.37 4.20
N ALA A 212 -7.47 -19.16 3.84
CA ALA A 212 -8.16 -17.95 4.26
C ALA A 212 -9.58 -17.88 3.66
N ILE A 213 -9.74 -18.24 2.39
CA ILE A 213 -11.03 -18.29 1.70
C ILE A 213 -11.91 -19.39 2.33
N TYR A 214 -11.34 -20.57 2.56
CA TYR A 214 -12.08 -21.68 3.19
C TYR A 214 -12.64 -21.29 4.56
N LYS A 215 -11.88 -20.59 5.36
CA LYS A 215 -12.26 -20.22 6.73
C LYS A 215 -13.23 -19.04 6.83
N ASP A 216 -13.18 -18.13 5.87
CA ASP A 216 -13.91 -16.86 5.95
C ASP A 216 -14.43 -16.45 4.55
N HIS A 217 -15.45 -17.16 4.09
CA HIS A 217 -16.25 -16.82 2.92
C HIS A 217 -17.73 -16.70 3.31
N TRP A 218 -18.49 -16.04 2.47
CA TRP A 218 -19.94 -15.97 2.64
C TRP A 218 -20.59 -17.33 2.32
N SER A 219 -21.51 -17.75 3.17
CA SER A 219 -22.37 -18.91 2.94
C SER A 219 -23.71 -18.66 3.68
N GLU A 220 -24.72 -19.46 3.39
CA GLU A 220 -26.01 -19.41 4.08
C GLU A 220 -25.90 -19.64 5.59
N ASP A 221 -24.87 -20.42 6.02
CA ASP A 221 -24.57 -20.65 7.43
C ASP A 221 -23.69 -19.53 8.04
N ASN A 222 -23.10 -18.67 7.20
CA ASN A 222 -22.20 -17.58 7.60
C ASN A 222 -22.51 -16.30 6.81
N MET A 223 -23.69 -15.75 7.06
CA MET A 223 -24.18 -14.53 6.40
C MET A 223 -23.51 -13.26 6.95
N ILE A 224 -22.18 -13.20 6.90
CA ILE A 224 -21.44 -12.02 7.28
C ILE A 224 -21.43 -11.05 6.10
N ARG A 225 -21.72 -9.78 6.35
CA ARG A 225 -21.75 -8.73 5.31
C ARG A 225 -20.41 -8.42 4.68
N LYS A 226 -19.32 -8.70 5.35
CA LYS A 226 -17.94 -8.43 4.90
C LYS A 226 -16.97 -9.55 5.32
N PRO A 227 -17.18 -10.79 4.87
CA PRO A 227 -16.19 -11.84 5.06
C PRO A 227 -14.96 -11.56 4.20
N PHE A 228 -13.93 -12.37 4.36
CA PHE A 228 -12.73 -12.26 3.54
C PHE A 228 -13.02 -12.49 2.04
N TRP A 229 -13.92 -13.44 1.72
CA TRP A 229 -14.29 -13.80 0.35
C TRP A 229 -15.81 -13.79 0.17
N PRO A 230 -16.31 -13.42 -1.03
CA PRO A 230 -17.72 -13.55 -1.37
C PRO A 230 -18.19 -15.02 -1.37
N ARG A 231 -19.40 -15.30 -1.82
CA ARG A 231 -19.85 -16.68 -2.04
C ARG A 231 -18.88 -17.41 -2.95
N LEU A 232 -18.77 -18.71 -2.74
CA LEU A 232 -17.97 -19.58 -3.62
C LEU A 232 -18.71 -19.79 -4.95
N SER A 233 -17.98 -19.73 -6.05
CA SER A 233 -18.49 -19.98 -7.40
C SER A 233 -17.46 -20.81 -8.18
N THR A 234 -17.94 -21.72 -9.03
CA THR A 234 -17.11 -22.45 -9.98
C THR A 234 -16.91 -21.68 -11.29
N GLN A 235 -17.63 -20.58 -11.44
CA GLN A 235 -17.46 -19.67 -12.56
C GLN A 235 -16.50 -18.56 -12.18
N ASN A 236 -15.82 -18.02 -13.18
CA ASN A 236 -14.94 -16.89 -12.98
C ASN A 236 -15.76 -15.73 -12.35
N LEU A 237 -15.22 -15.00 -11.38
CA LEU A 237 -15.85 -13.88 -10.67
C LEU A 237 -16.36 -12.74 -11.58
N ILE A 238 -16.41 -12.97 -12.88
CA ILE A 238 -17.07 -12.15 -13.89
C ILE A 238 -18.52 -11.83 -13.49
N GLU A 239 -19.21 -12.79 -12.89
CA GLU A 239 -20.57 -12.62 -12.39
C GLU A 239 -20.68 -11.61 -11.23
N HIS A 240 -19.54 -11.26 -10.62
CA HIS A 240 -19.45 -10.25 -9.57
C HIS A 240 -18.96 -8.90 -10.09
N SER A 241 -18.78 -8.76 -11.41
CA SER A 241 -18.44 -7.48 -12.03
C SER A 241 -19.73 -6.71 -12.38
N PRO A 242 -19.77 -5.41 -12.17
CA PRO A 242 -20.94 -4.60 -12.53
C PRO A 242 -21.10 -4.37 -14.04
N GLU A 243 -20.17 -4.79 -14.87
CA GLU A 243 -20.17 -4.52 -16.33
C GLU A 243 -20.16 -5.82 -17.15
N GLU A 244 -21.07 -5.92 -18.14
CA GLU A 244 -21.14 -7.06 -19.07
C GLU A 244 -19.95 -7.12 -20.03
N ASP A 245 -19.37 -5.98 -20.42
CA ASP A 245 -18.37 -5.85 -21.50
C ASP A 245 -16.92 -5.91 -21.01
N TRP A 246 -16.68 -6.02 -19.74
CA TRP A 246 -15.34 -5.91 -19.19
C TRP A 246 -14.39 -7.06 -19.58
N TYR A 247 -14.94 -8.19 -19.97
CA TYR A 247 -14.16 -9.37 -20.36
C TYR A 247 -13.28 -9.15 -21.61
N ASN A 248 -13.66 -8.22 -22.46
CA ASN A 248 -13.07 -8.15 -23.79
C ASN A 248 -11.97 -7.11 -24.02
N LYS A 249 -11.78 -6.08 -23.21
CA LYS A 249 -10.86 -5.01 -23.64
C LYS A 249 -9.89 -4.42 -22.62
N ASN A 250 -10.17 -4.38 -21.32
CA ASN A 250 -9.27 -3.79 -20.31
C ASN A 250 -9.47 -4.37 -18.92
N ALA A 251 -9.53 -5.65 -18.82
CA ALA A 251 -9.91 -6.42 -17.63
C ALA A 251 -9.14 -6.05 -16.34
N THR A 252 -7.95 -5.54 -16.44
CA THR A 252 -7.10 -5.22 -15.28
C THR A 252 -7.48 -3.95 -14.54
N GLU A 253 -8.20 -3.02 -15.16
CA GLU A 253 -8.53 -1.74 -14.50
C GLU A 253 -9.93 -1.71 -13.88
N VAL A 254 -10.89 -2.40 -14.46
CA VAL A 254 -12.31 -2.33 -14.09
C VAL A 254 -12.69 -3.23 -12.90
N ARG A 255 -11.96 -4.32 -12.69
CA ARG A 255 -12.19 -5.27 -11.56
C ARG A 255 -11.92 -4.70 -10.17
N LYS A 256 -11.28 -3.55 -10.08
CA LYS A 256 -10.87 -3.00 -8.79
C LYS A 256 -12.08 -2.54 -8.01
N SER A 257 -12.18 -3.04 -6.79
CA SER A 257 -13.18 -2.57 -5.85
C SER A 257 -12.57 -2.45 -4.46
N THR A 258 -13.22 -1.68 -3.61
CA THR A 258 -12.81 -1.57 -2.21
C THR A 258 -12.96 -2.89 -1.46
N TYR A 259 -13.71 -3.87 -1.99
CA TYR A 259 -13.85 -5.18 -1.39
C TYR A 259 -12.53 -5.95 -1.38
N PHE A 260 -11.81 -5.96 -2.49
CA PHE A 260 -10.50 -6.62 -2.62
C PHE A 260 -9.30 -5.69 -2.37
N MET A 261 -9.55 -4.42 -2.10
CA MET A 261 -8.50 -3.47 -1.74
C MET A 261 -8.09 -3.68 -0.28
N ARG A 262 -6.79 -3.73 -0.02
CA ARG A 262 -6.24 -3.81 1.33
C ARG A 262 -5.27 -2.66 1.58
N GLU A 263 -5.42 -2.01 2.72
CA GLU A 263 -4.37 -1.12 3.22
C GLU A 263 -3.22 -1.97 3.76
N CYS A 264 -2.00 -1.69 3.30
CA CYS A 264 -0.80 -2.36 3.77
C CYS A 264 0.06 -1.42 4.59
N ARG A 265 0.02 -1.61 5.89
CA ARG A 265 0.96 -1.01 6.84
C ARG A 265 1.71 -2.11 7.56
N PHE A 266 2.99 -1.90 7.72
CA PHE A 266 3.81 -2.89 8.41
C PHE A 266 4.96 -2.26 9.16
N LEU A 267 5.48 -3.01 10.12
CA LEU A 267 6.74 -2.82 10.80
C LEU A 267 7.49 -4.15 10.76
N ARG A 268 8.63 -4.19 10.09
CA ARG A 268 9.52 -5.35 10.00
C ARG A 268 10.73 -5.14 10.88
N CYS A 269 11.04 -6.11 11.70
CA CYS A 269 12.36 -6.21 12.30
C CYS A 269 13.30 -6.81 11.25
N THR A 270 14.23 -6.01 10.73
CA THR A 270 15.15 -6.47 9.68
C THR A 270 16.37 -7.19 10.23
N SER A 271 16.83 -6.78 11.41
CA SER A 271 17.93 -7.48 12.08
C SER A 271 17.87 -7.32 13.59
N LEU A 272 18.25 -8.38 14.29
CA LEU A 272 18.61 -8.38 15.71
C LEU A 272 19.93 -9.09 15.86
N GLU A 273 20.85 -8.51 16.59
CA GLU A 273 22.12 -9.15 16.91
C GLU A 273 22.46 -8.93 18.38
N LEU A 274 22.86 -10.02 19.03
CA LEU A 274 23.48 -10.00 20.34
C LEU A 274 24.89 -10.57 20.20
N ALA A 275 25.87 -9.83 20.68
CA ALA A 275 27.25 -10.25 20.61
C ALA A 275 27.93 -10.12 21.97
N TYR A 276 28.91 -10.98 22.20
CA TYR A 276 29.77 -11.00 23.38
C TYR A 276 31.23 -10.97 22.98
N ASN A 277 31.94 -9.93 23.40
CA ASN A 277 33.38 -9.78 23.21
C ASN A 277 34.13 -10.40 24.39
N MET A 278 35.00 -11.30 24.11
CA MET A 278 35.80 -11.93 25.16
C MET A 278 36.71 -10.92 25.86
N PRO A 279 36.82 -10.97 27.20
CA PRO A 279 37.71 -10.09 27.98
C PRO A 279 39.18 -10.24 27.56
N LYS A 280 39.87 -9.10 27.37
CA LYS A 280 41.26 -9.06 26.92
C LYS A 280 42.20 -9.98 27.76
N LYS A 281 42.03 -9.99 29.08
CA LYS A 281 42.83 -10.84 29.96
C LYS A 281 42.75 -12.34 29.64
N LEU A 282 41.57 -12.80 29.20
CA LEU A 282 41.38 -14.20 28.84
C LEU A 282 42.01 -14.51 27.48
N MET A 283 41.92 -13.56 26.57
CA MET A 283 42.45 -13.63 25.21
C MET A 283 43.99 -13.72 25.19
N GLU A 284 44.63 -12.84 25.95
CA GLU A 284 46.10 -12.84 26.12
C GLU A 284 46.59 -14.20 26.64
N ARG A 285 45.82 -14.82 27.51
CA ARG A 285 46.13 -16.15 28.06
C ARG A 285 46.14 -17.25 27.01
N TRP A 286 45.32 -17.06 25.95
CA TRP A 286 45.20 -18.03 24.86
C TRP A 286 46.00 -17.65 23.62
N GLY A 287 46.81 -16.59 23.71
CA GLY A 287 47.57 -16.08 22.57
C GLY A 287 46.73 -15.52 21.43
N LEU A 288 45.47 -15.13 21.73
CA LEU A 288 44.53 -14.57 20.77
C LEU A 288 44.46 -13.05 20.91
N GLN A 289 44.24 -12.35 19.79
CA GLN A 289 44.12 -10.89 19.80
C GLN A 289 42.68 -10.42 20.03
N ASN A 290 41.71 -11.10 19.44
CA ASN A 290 40.30 -10.76 19.54
C ASN A 290 39.41 -11.99 19.30
N MET A 291 38.33 -12.16 20.05
CA MET A 291 37.31 -13.18 19.85
C MET A 291 35.94 -12.60 20.22
N LYS A 292 35.01 -12.70 19.31
CA LYS A 292 33.63 -12.26 19.45
C LYS A 292 32.68 -13.41 19.12
N PHE A 293 31.75 -13.68 20.00
CA PHE A 293 30.66 -14.58 19.74
C PHE A 293 29.41 -13.73 19.44
N PHE A 294 28.62 -14.11 18.44
CA PHE A 294 27.38 -13.40 18.14
C PHE A 294 26.30 -14.35 17.66
N VAL A 295 25.06 -13.93 17.93
CA VAL A 295 23.86 -14.53 17.37
C VAL A 295 23.13 -13.42 16.62
N ARG A 296 22.81 -13.65 15.36
CA ARG A 296 22.07 -12.71 14.50
C ARG A 296 20.82 -13.38 13.97
N ALA A 297 19.71 -12.68 14.04
CA ALA A 297 18.47 -13.03 13.40
C ALA A 297 18.12 -11.97 12.34
N ASN A 298 17.90 -12.41 11.11
CA ASN A 298 17.45 -11.57 10.00
C ASN A 298 15.97 -11.80 9.77
N ASN A 299 15.20 -10.70 9.65
CA ASN A 299 13.75 -10.71 9.48
C ASN A 299 13.01 -11.59 10.51
N PRO A 300 13.33 -11.53 11.82
CA PRO A 300 12.76 -12.45 12.80
C PRO A 300 11.26 -12.34 12.95
N PHE A 301 10.67 -11.17 12.71
CA PHE A 301 9.23 -10.97 12.75
C PHE A 301 8.77 -9.76 11.93
N LEU A 302 7.50 -9.82 11.56
CA LEU A 302 6.76 -8.81 10.83
C LEU A 302 5.45 -8.53 11.57
N ILE A 303 5.17 -7.27 11.87
CA ILE A 303 3.89 -6.80 12.38
C ILE A 303 3.17 -6.12 11.22
N SER A 304 2.04 -6.69 10.78
CA SER A 304 1.25 -6.16 9.67
C SER A 304 -0.24 -6.37 9.92
N ASN A 305 -1.06 -5.50 9.34
CA ASN A 305 -2.51 -5.70 9.25
C ASN A 305 -2.90 -6.70 8.14
N PHE A 306 -1.99 -7.03 7.24
CA PHE A 306 -2.14 -8.04 6.21
C PHE A 306 -1.28 -9.26 6.53
N LYS A 307 -1.86 -10.48 6.43
CA LYS A 307 -1.25 -11.71 6.95
C LYS A 307 -1.24 -12.88 5.97
N LEU A 308 -1.67 -12.68 4.74
CA LEU A 308 -1.76 -13.79 3.77
C LEU A 308 -0.42 -14.14 3.13
N TRP A 309 0.35 -13.10 2.79
CA TRP A 309 1.71 -13.21 2.26
C TRP A 309 2.54 -12.01 2.70
N ASP A 310 3.79 -11.92 2.26
CA ASP A 310 4.66 -10.80 2.62
C ASP A 310 4.14 -9.49 2.02
N VAL A 311 4.00 -8.47 2.85
CA VAL A 311 3.45 -7.15 2.48
C VAL A 311 4.36 -6.33 1.57
N GLU A 312 5.60 -6.75 1.37
CA GLU A 312 6.60 -6.08 0.52
C GLU A 312 6.67 -6.70 -0.89
N LEU A 313 5.96 -7.81 -1.15
CA LEU A 313 5.85 -8.47 -2.45
C LEU A 313 4.90 -7.73 -3.39
#